data_a5c08b7fbe636287c72b703060b7355d
#
_entry.id   a5c08b7fbe636287c72b703060b7355d
#
_cell.length_a   1.000
_cell.length_b   1.000
_cell.length_c   1.000
_cell.angle_alpha   90.00
_cell.angle_beta   90.00
_cell.angle_gamma   90.00
#
_symmetry.space_group_name_H-M   'P 1'
#
loop_
_entity.id
_entity.type
_entity.pdbx_description
1 polymer ?
#
loop_
_entity_poly.entity_id
_entity_poly.type
_entity_poly.pdbx_seq_one_letter_code
_entity_poly.pdbx_strand_id
1 'polypeptide(L)'
;MIPAPAKRQLLTHPQERRIRRKREFDVIYAQGRRFGNGFFGVTARVNEKGWPRLGLAVAVKTAGNAVERNRIRRVIRESFRLHQHEIPALDLVVSARPRVRGIASSALRAQLEPLWQEVRTKCGS
;
A
#
# COMPACT_ATOMS: atom_id res chain seq x y z
N MET A 1 -21.05 11.84 -19.38
CA MET A 1 -20.97 11.49 -18.89
C MET A 1 -20.82 10.70 -18.21
N ILE A 2 -20.60 10.12 -17.86
CA ILE A 2 -20.64 9.45 -17.01
C ILE A 2 -19.53 9.04 -16.38
N PRO A 3 -18.91 9.81 -15.52
CA PRO A 3 -17.77 9.49 -14.74
C PRO A 3 -18.05 8.51 -13.61
N ALA A 4 -19.30 8.35 -13.28
CA ALA A 4 -19.62 7.50 -12.14
C ALA A 4 -19.09 6.06 -12.28
N PRO A 5 -19.22 5.38 -13.41
CA PRO A 5 -18.66 4.03 -13.54
C PRO A 5 -17.15 4.03 -13.41
N ALA A 6 -16.49 5.04 -13.97
CA ALA A 6 -15.05 5.13 -13.87
C ALA A 6 -14.60 5.33 -12.43
N LYS A 7 -15.32 6.18 -11.70
CA LYS A 7 -15.03 6.36 -10.28
C LYS A 7 -15.21 5.08 -9.50
N ARG A 8 -16.25 4.34 -9.81
CA ARG A 8 -16.49 3.07 -9.13
C ARG A 8 -15.34 2.10 -9.38
N GLN A 9 -14.82 2.08 -10.59
CA GLN A 9 -13.67 1.24 -10.92
C GLN A 9 -12.45 1.64 -10.12
N LEU A 10 -12.28 2.92 -9.83
CA LEU A 10 -11.14 3.39 -9.05
C LEU A 10 -11.21 2.95 -7.60
N LEU A 11 -12.38 2.54 -7.11
CA LEU A 11 -12.52 2.02 -5.76
C LEU A 11 -12.26 0.52 -5.66
N THR A 12 -11.99 -0.15 -6.77
CA THR A 12 -11.58 -1.55 -6.75
C THR A 12 -10.07 -1.64 -6.75
N HIS A 13 -9.54 -2.86 -6.60
CA HIS A 13 -8.11 -3.09 -6.66
C HIS A 13 -7.86 -4.21 -7.67
N PRO A 14 -7.97 -3.88 -8.96
CA PRO A 14 -7.82 -4.89 -10.00
C PRO A 14 -6.39 -5.43 -10.06
N GLN A 15 -6.24 -6.55 -10.73
CA GLN A 15 -4.99 -7.27 -10.77
C GLN A 15 -3.85 -6.45 -11.34
N GLU A 16 -4.10 -5.62 -12.33
CA GLU A 16 -3.06 -4.79 -12.93
C GLU A 16 -2.56 -3.70 -12.00
N ARG A 17 -3.23 -3.48 -10.88
CA ARG A 17 -2.79 -2.51 -9.87
C ARG A 17 -2.12 -3.20 -8.68
N ARG A 18 -1.80 -4.48 -8.82
CA ARG A 18 -1.10 -5.23 -7.78
C ARG A 18 0.30 -5.58 -8.24
N ILE A 19 1.25 -5.43 -7.33
CA ILE A 19 2.63 -5.85 -7.58
C ILE A 19 2.79 -7.21 -6.93
N ARG A 20 3.19 -8.22 -7.71
CA ARG A 20 3.25 -9.58 -7.22
C ARG A 20 4.56 -10.31 -7.51
N ARG A 21 5.34 -9.80 -8.46
CA ARG A 21 6.56 -10.49 -8.88
C ARG A 21 7.75 -10.04 -8.05
N LYS A 22 8.56 -11.00 -7.62
CA LYS A 22 9.74 -10.70 -6.83
C LYS A 22 10.64 -9.68 -7.50
N ARG A 23 10.80 -9.79 -8.80
CA ARG A 23 11.65 -8.88 -9.56
C ARG A 23 11.18 -7.43 -9.44
N GLU A 24 9.87 -7.22 -9.44
CA GLU A 24 9.32 -5.88 -9.29
C GLU A 24 9.57 -5.33 -7.89
N PHE A 25 9.41 -6.18 -6.86
CA PHE A 25 9.72 -5.79 -5.49
C PHE A 25 11.18 -5.37 -5.37
N ASP A 26 12.08 -6.14 -5.96
CA ASP A 26 13.51 -5.87 -5.87
C ASP A 26 13.86 -4.51 -6.47
N VAL A 27 13.27 -4.18 -7.62
CA VAL A 27 13.51 -2.89 -8.29
C VAL A 27 12.97 -1.74 -7.42
N ILE A 28 11.79 -1.92 -6.85
CA ILE A 28 11.20 -0.88 -6.02
C ILE A 28 12.05 -0.63 -4.78
N TYR A 29 12.52 -1.71 -4.12
CA TYR A 29 13.38 -1.56 -2.96
C TYR A 29 14.70 -0.87 -3.31
N ALA A 30 15.24 -1.16 -4.48
CA ALA A 30 16.54 -0.60 -4.88
C ALA A 30 16.44 0.87 -5.29
N GLN A 31 15.33 1.28 -5.89
CA GLN A 31 15.21 2.60 -6.51
C GLN A 31 14.18 3.51 -5.84
N GLY A 32 13.38 2.99 -4.94
CA GLY A 32 12.29 3.75 -4.35
C GLY A 32 12.70 4.61 -3.18
N ARG A 33 11.84 5.56 -2.84
CA ARG A 33 11.98 6.35 -1.62
C ARG A 33 11.26 5.66 -0.49
N ARG A 34 11.81 5.77 0.71
CA ARG A 34 11.27 5.08 1.87
C ARG A 34 10.61 6.04 2.83
N PHE A 35 9.45 5.62 3.33
CA PHE A 35 8.67 6.32 4.33
C PHE A 35 8.26 5.29 5.39
N GLY A 36 7.93 5.74 6.58
CA GLY A 36 7.49 4.76 7.55
C GLY A 36 7.18 5.35 8.90
N ASN A 37 6.58 4.52 9.73
CA ASN A 37 6.33 4.82 11.13
C ASN A 37 6.64 3.55 11.93
N GLY A 38 6.22 3.50 13.20
CA GLY A 38 6.50 2.34 14.03
C GLY A 38 5.74 1.08 13.62
N PHE A 39 4.71 1.21 12.78
CA PHE A 39 3.84 0.08 12.41
C PHE A 39 4.08 -0.39 10.98
N PHE A 40 4.33 0.52 10.05
CA PHE A 40 4.43 0.19 8.63
C PHE A 40 5.59 0.90 7.98
N GLY A 41 6.11 0.29 6.93
CA GLY A 41 7.06 0.93 6.03
C GLY A 41 6.48 0.96 4.63
N VAL A 42 6.79 2.01 3.89
CA VAL A 42 6.35 2.15 2.50
C VAL A 42 7.56 2.52 1.65
N THR A 43 7.75 1.80 0.56
CA THR A 43 8.76 2.15 -0.45
C THR A 43 8.01 2.52 -1.72
N ALA A 44 8.28 3.71 -2.24
CA ALA A 44 7.55 4.25 -3.38
C ALA A 44 8.49 4.57 -4.53
N ARG A 45 8.11 4.16 -5.74
CA ARG A 45 8.88 4.41 -6.96
C ARG A 45 7.93 4.88 -8.04
N VAL A 46 8.30 5.95 -8.74
CA VAL A 46 7.49 6.44 -9.86
C VAL A 46 7.37 5.35 -10.93
N ASN A 47 6.16 5.13 -11.44
CA ASN A 47 5.96 4.23 -12.56
C ASN A 47 5.39 5.04 -13.74
N GLU A 48 5.29 4.39 -14.90
CA GLU A 48 4.79 5.05 -16.10
C GLU A 48 3.45 4.46 -16.54
N LYS A 49 2.73 3.86 -15.61
CA LYS A 49 1.49 3.18 -15.96
C LYS A 49 0.25 4.06 -15.89
N GLY A 50 0.37 5.21 -15.25
CA GLY A 50 -0.76 6.13 -15.14
C GLY A 50 -1.64 5.92 -13.92
N TRP A 51 -1.34 4.91 -13.09
CA TRP A 51 -2.09 4.63 -11.87
C TRP A 51 -1.16 4.01 -10.82
N PRO A 52 -1.50 4.14 -9.52
CA PRO A 52 -0.67 3.52 -8.49
C PRO A 52 -0.88 2.01 -8.44
N ARG A 53 0.18 1.30 -8.07
CA ARG A 53 0.14 -0.14 -7.86
C ARG A 53 0.61 -0.44 -6.45
N LEU A 54 0.07 -1.50 -5.85
CA LEU A 54 0.36 -1.90 -4.48
C LEU A 54 0.94 -3.30 -4.41
N GLY A 55 2.06 -3.43 -3.71
CA GLY A 55 2.62 -4.72 -3.33
C GLY A 55 2.66 -4.81 -1.82
N LEU A 56 2.45 -6.01 -1.29
CA LEU A 56 2.43 -6.25 0.14
C LEU A 56 3.59 -7.12 0.55
N ALA A 57 4.30 -6.69 1.58
CA ALA A 57 5.44 -7.42 2.14
C ALA A 57 5.18 -7.64 3.63
N VAL A 58 4.25 -8.55 3.93
CA VAL A 58 3.87 -8.87 5.31
C VAL A 58 4.20 -10.33 5.58
N ALA A 59 5.25 -10.56 6.36
CA ALA A 59 5.67 -11.92 6.69
C ALA A 59 4.82 -12.49 7.81
N VAL A 60 4.59 -13.81 7.75
CA VAL A 60 3.87 -14.52 8.83
C VAL A 60 4.61 -14.30 10.16
N LYS A 61 5.93 -14.41 10.13
CA LYS A 61 6.74 -14.23 11.33
C LYS A 61 6.54 -12.85 11.96
N THR A 62 6.42 -11.81 11.13
CA THR A 62 6.22 -10.46 11.61
C THR A 62 4.83 -10.29 12.21
N ALA A 63 3.82 -10.81 11.52
CA ALA A 63 2.43 -10.68 11.96
C ALA A 63 2.08 -11.57 13.14
N GLY A 64 2.79 -12.68 13.32
CA GLY A 64 2.57 -13.62 14.40
C GLY A 64 2.04 -14.95 13.94
N ASN A 65 1.06 -14.97 13.05
CA ASN A 65 0.53 -16.19 12.45
C ASN A 65 -0.17 -15.85 11.14
N ALA A 66 -0.65 -16.88 10.44
CA ALA A 66 -1.26 -16.70 9.12
C ALA A 66 -2.56 -15.91 9.17
N VAL A 67 -3.35 -16.11 10.22
CA VAL A 67 -4.62 -15.39 10.35
C VAL A 67 -4.36 -13.90 10.52
N GLU A 68 -3.42 -13.53 11.36
CA GLU A 68 -3.06 -12.13 11.58
C GLU A 68 -2.40 -11.53 10.34
N ARG A 69 -1.58 -12.30 9.65
CA ARG A 69 -0.99 -11.84 8.38
C ARG A 69 -2.08 -11.45 7.40
N ASN A 70 -3.10 -12.30 7.25
CA ASN A 70 -4.19 -12.03 6.32
C ASN A 70 -5.01 -10.83 6.75
N ARG A 71 -5.22 -10.65 8.05
CA ARG A 71 -5.94 -9.49 8.58
C ARG A 71 -5.19 -8.20 8.24
N ILE A 72 -3.88 -8.19 8.50
CA ILE A 72 -3.05 -7.00 8.25
C ILE A 72 -2.99 -6.69 6.75
N ARG A 73 -2.82 -7.71 5.92
CA ARG A 73 -2.82 -7.52 4.47
C ARG A 73 -4.14 -6.93 3.99
N ARG A 74 -5.27 -7.38 4.54
CA ARG A 74 -6.58 -6.84 4.18
C ARG A 74 -6.71 -5.38 4.58
N VAL A 75 -6.23 -5.03 5.77
CA VAL A 75 -6.28 -3.64 6.24
C VAL A 75 -5.51 -2.73 5.29
N ILE A 76 -4.30 -3.12 4.91
CA ILE A 76 -3.48 -2.32 4.00
C ILE A 76 -4.18 -2.20 2.65
N ARG A 77 -4.68 -3.31 2.14
CA ARG A 77 -5.31 -3.35 0.81
C ARG A 77 -6.55 -2.47 0.75
N GLU A 78 -7.38 -2.52 1.78
CA GLU A 78 -8.58 -1.71 1.85
C GLU A 78 -8.26 -0.22 1.98
N SER A 79 -7.28 0.11 2.80
CA SER A 79 -6.87 1.49 2.96
C SER A 79 -6.35 2.06 1.65
N PHE A 80 -5.49 1.30 0.95
CA PHE A 80 -5.00 1.71 -0.36
C PHE A 80 -6.14 1.88 -1.36
N ARG A 81 -7.07 0.93 -1.38
CA ARG A 81 -8.20 0.97 -2.31
C ARG A 81 -8.99 2.26 -2.17
N LEU A 82 -9.20 2.70 -0.94
CA LEU A 82 -9.98 3.91 -0.67
C LEU A 82 -9.22 5.19 -1.03
N HIS A 83 -7.90 5.14 -1.05
CA HIS A 83 -7.07 6.33 -1.29
C HIS A 83 -6.38 6.32 -2.66
N GLN A 84 -6.57 5.27 -3.45
CA GLN A 84 -5.77 5.09 -4.67
C GLN A 84 -5.93 6.22 -5.68
N HIS A 85 -7.09 6.84 -5.72
CA HIS A 85 -7.32 7.92 -6.68
C HIS A 85 -6.64 9.23 -6.27
N GLU A 86 -6.15 9.31 -5.04
CA GLU A 86 -5.40 10.46 -4.56
C GLU A 86 -3.89 10.24 -4.65
N ILE A 87 -3.47 9.03 -4.95
CA ILE A 87 -2.06 8.67 -5.01
C ILE A 87 -1.59 8.75 -6.46
N PRO A 88 -0.45 9.40 -6.71
CA PRO A 88 0.06 9.50 -8.09
C PRO A 88 0.47 8.13 -8.63
N ALA A 89 0.92 8.09 -9.88
CA ALA A 89 1.34 6.86 -10.54
C ALA A 89 2.66 6.36 -9.93
N LEU A 90 2.54 5.62 -8.85
CA LEU A 90 3.66 5.08 -8.09
C LEU A 90 3.49 3.58 -7.88
N ASP A 91 4.61 2.88 -7.85
CA ASP A 91 4.66 1.52 -7.34
C ASP A 91 4.98 1.61 -5.86
N LEU A 92 4.07 1.11 -5.03
CA LEU A 92 4.21 1.16 -3.58
C LEU A 92 4.34 -0.25 -3.03
N VAL A 93 5.36 -0.48 -2.20
CA VAL A 93 5.46 -1.72 -1.44
C VAL A 93 5.28 -1.35 0.03
N VAL A 94 4.27 -1.93 0.65
CA VAL A 94 3.96 -1.69 2.06
C VAL A 94 4.36 -2.92 2.87
N SER A 95 5.19 -2.70 3.88
CA SER A 95 5.60 -3.75 4.79
C SER A 95 5.07 -3.45 6.19
N ALA A 96 4.89 -4.50 6.99
CA ALA A 96 4.45 -4.37 8.37
C ALA A 96 5.63 -4.63 9.31
N ARG A 97 5.61 -3.95 10.44
CA ARG A 97 6.60 -4.16 11.50
C ARG A 97 5.96 -4.94 12.64
N PRO A 98 6.77 -5.60 13.50
CA PRO A 98 6.20 -6.44 14.56
C PRO A 98 5.23 -5.73 15.49
N ARG A 99 5.32 -4.42 15.59
CA ARG A 99 4.44 -3.63 16.44
C ARG A 99 2.96 -3.74 16.06
N VAL A 100 2.66 -4.22 14.85
CA VAL A 100 1.26 -4.39 14.41
C VAL A 100 0.54 -5.49 15.18
N ARG A 101 1.28 -6.37 15.86
CA ARG A 101 0.67 -7.50 16.56
C ARG A 101 -0.28 -7.01 17.64
N GLY A 102 -1.48 -7.59 17.67
CA GLY A 102 -2.45 -7.29 18.69
C GLY A 102 -3.13 -5.94 18.56
N ILE A 103 -2.85 -5.20 17.49
CA ILE A 103 -3.43 -3.88 17.27
C ILE A 103 -4.70 -4.02 16.45
N ALA A 104 -5.77 -3.35 16.88
CA ALA A 104 -7.05 -3.41 16.19
C ALA A 104 -6.95 -2.85 14.78
N SER A 105 -7.78 -3.39 13.87
CA SER A 105 -7.75 -2.98 12.47
C SER A 105 -7.99 -1.49 12.28
N SER A 106 -8.89 -0.91 13.07
CA SER A 106 -9.17 0.53 12.98
C SER A 106 -7.96 1.37 13.35
N ALA A 107 -7.21 0.93 14.36
CA ALA A 107 -5.99 1.64 14.77
C ALA A 107 -4.90 1.51 13.71
N LEU A 108 -4.80 0.34 13.08
CA LEU A 108 -3.84 0.14 12.00
C LEU A 108 -4.18 1.02 10.80
N ARG A 109 -5.47 1.13 10.46
CA ARG A 109 -5.89 2.01 9.37
C ARG A 109 -5.50 3.45 9.65
N ALA A 110 -5.66 3.88 10.89
CA ALA A 110 -5.30 5.24 11.28
C ALA A 110 -3.79 5.51 11.09
N GLN A 111 -2.96 4.47 11.22
CA GLN A 111 -1.52 4.61 11.01
C GLN A 111 -1.13 4.63 9.54
N LEU A 112 -1.98 4.14 8.66
CA LEU A 112 -1.69 4.13 7.23
C LEU A 112 -2.01 5.47 6.57
N GLU A 113 -3.01 6.18 7.05
CA GLU A 113 -3.44 7.41 6.41
C GLU A 113 -2.35 8.48 6.32
N PRO A 114 -1.60 8.75 7.40
CA PRO A 114 -0.49 9.71 7.29
C PRO A 114 0.58 9.28 6.28
N LEU A 115 0.76 7.97 6.11
CA LEU A 115 1.74 7.47 5.14
C LEU A 115 1.30 7.74 3.70
N TRP A 116 0.01 7.54 3.39
CA TRP A 116 -0.49 7.89 2.06
C TRP A 116 -0.33 9.38 1.80
N GLN A 117 -0.61 10.19 2.80
CA GLN A 117 -0.46 11.63 2.71
C GLN A 117 0.97 12.03 2.43
N GLU A 118 1.91 11.42 3.16
CA GLU A 118 3.33 11.71 3.01
C GLU A 118 3.83 11.32 1.63
N VAL A 119 3.43 10.14 1.17
CA VAL A 119 3.79 9.66 -0.16
C VAL A 119 3.28 10.61 -1.23
N ARG A 120 2.03 11.04 -1.11
CA ARG A 120 1.42 11.95 -2.06
C ARG A 120 2.17 13.28 -2.09
N THR A 121 2.48 13.80 -0.91
CA THR A 121 3.13 15.11 -0.81
C THR A 121 4.55 15.09 -1.36
N LYS A 122 5.31 14.03 -1.04
CA LYS A 122 6.73 13.99 -1.38
C LYS A 122 7.03 13.38 -2.73
N CYS A 123 6.12 12.58 -3.27
CA CYS A 123 6.33 11.91 -4.55
C CYS A 123 5.36 12.39 -5.62
N GLY A 124 4.39 13.21 -5.27
CA GLY A 124 3.30 13.56 -6.17
C GLY A 124 3.46 14.86 -6.93
N SER A 125 4.53 15.56 -6.69
CA SER A 125 4.70 16.84 -7.36
C SER A 125 5.28 16.70 -8.76
#